data_3c7085568709e7e9e10b89adabcc8742
#
_entry.id   3c7085568709e7e9e10b89adabcc8742
#
_cell.length_a   1.000
_cell.length_b   1.000
_cell.length_c   1.000
_cell.angle_alpha   90.00
_cell.angle_beta   90.00
_cell.angle_gamma   90.00
#
_symmetry.space_group_name_H-M   'P 1'
#
loop_
_entity.id
_entity.type
_entity.pdbx_description
1 polymer ?
#
loop_
_entity_poly.entity_id
_entity_poly.type
_entity_poly.pdbx_seq_one_letter_code
_entity_poly.pdbx_strand_id
1 'polypeptide(L)'
;MSTTVTWPVFQSALVSREIVAERTMSFRFAKPADWSYRAGQFVDITLLDPPETDAEGNTRGFSISSAPRENVIMITTRLRDTAFKHVLQQVPLGTEVKIEGPFGDLRLHHADRPAVLLAGGIGITPFRSILVETIGGGPLPYRVVLFHANRRPEDAAFADELRALERADPYLTFVPTITALAGSTPAWDGERGHIDAAMLGRHLDGVRNPIFYIAGPAGMVQATRTMLVASGVDEDDIRTEEFTGY
;
A
#
# COMPACT_ATOMS: atom_id res chain seq x y z
N MET A 1 21.86 -21.57 -19.60
CA MET A 1 21.16 -22.29 -18.52
C MET A 1 20.18 -21.31 -17.89
N SER A 2 18.87 -21.53 -18.11
CA SER A 2 17.85 -20.68 -17.50
C SER A 2 17.71 -21.08 -16.03
N THR A 3 18.21 -20.25 -15.13
CA THR A 3 17.97 -20.43 -13.69
C THR A 3 16.50 -20.18 -13.41
N THR A 4 15.75 -21.23 -13.15
CA THR A 4 14.38 -21.09 -12.66
C THR A 4 14.47 -20.43 -11.29
N VAL A 5 14.00 -19.19 -11.19
CA VAL A 5 13.89 -18.49 -9.90
C VAL A 5 12.77 -19.17 -9.13
N THR A 6 13.10 -19.87 -8.05
CA THR A 6 12.12 -20.46 -7.13
C THR A 6 11.90 -19.46 -6.00
N TRP A 7 10.67 -19.01 -5.87
CA TRP A 7 10.29 -18.12 -4.77
C TRP A 7 10.06 -18.92 -3.49
N PRO A 8 10.38 -18.38 -2.31
CA PRO A 8 10.04 -19.03 -1.04
C PRO A 8 8.53 -19.29 -0.94
N VAL A 9 8.20 -20.51 -0.50
CA VAL A 9 6.84 -20.94 -0.22
C VAL A 9 6.82 -21.54 1.18
N PHE A 10 5.90 -21.08 2.04
CA PHE A 10 5.76 -21.56 3.41
C PHE A 10 4.31 -21.45 3.90
N GLN A 11 3.99 -22.16 4.98
CA GLN A 11 2.73 -21.97 5.69
C GLN A 11 2.92 -21.01 6.86
N SER A 12 1.90 -20.20 7.13
CA SER A 12 1.91 -19.24 8.21
C SER A 12 0.53 -19.10 8.83
N ALA A 13 0.51 -19.01 10.15
CA ALA A 13 -0.73 -18.90 10.93
C ALA A 13 -1.22 -17.43 10.99
N LEU A 14 -2.53 -17.25 10.85
CA LEU A 14 -3.21 -15.98 11.14
C LEU A 14 -3.14 -15.69 12.64
N VAL A 15 -2.39 -14.66 13.05
CA VAL A 15 -2.19 -14.33 14.47
C VAL A 15 -3.11 -13.23 14.97
N SER A 16 -3.53 -12.32 14.10
CA SER A 16 -4.53 -11.30 14.44
C SER A 16 -5.18 -10.68 13.20
N ARG A 17 -6.31 -10.03 13.41
CA ARG A 17 -6.99 -9.19 12.42
C ARG A 17 -7.60 -7.98 13.09
N GLU A 18 -7.72 -6.88 12.34
CA GLU A 18 -8.18 -5.59 12.86
C GLU A 18 -8.84 -4.77 11.75
N ILE A 19 -9.97 -4.11 12.07
CA ILE A 19 -10.58 -3.12 11.18
C ILE A 19 -9.75 -1.83 11.29
N VAL A 20 -9.20 -1.37 10.17
CA VAL A 20 -8.32 -0.20 10.09
C VAL A 20 -8.95 1.00 9.37
N ALA A 21 -10.07 0.77 8.68
CA ALA A 21 -10.92 1.80 8.08
C ALA A 21 -12.28 1.18 7.75
N GLU A 22 -13.26 1.96 7.31
CA GLU A 22 -14.56 1.42 6.92
C GLU A 22 -14.37 0.36 5.82
N ARG A 23 -14.94 -0.83 6.05
CA ARG A 23 -14.82 -2.00 5.15
C ARG A 23 -13.37 -2.34 4.75
N THR A 24 -12.43 -2.10 5.65
CA THR A 24 -11.00 -2.37 5.41
C THR A 24 -10.39 -3.05 6.63
N MET A 25 -9.78 -4.20 6.41
CA MET A 25 -9.21 -5.02 7.49
C MET A 25 -7.76 -5.36 7.19
N SER A 26 -6.95 -5.30 8.23
CA SER A 26 -5.60 -5.84 8.27
C SER A 26 -5.61 -7.25 8.85
N PHE A 27 -4.83 -8.13 8.25
CA PHE A 27 -4.59 -9.50 8.69
C PHE A 27 -3.10 -9.66 8.93
N ARG A 28 -2.75 -10.17 10.11
CA ARG A 28 -1.35 -10.38 10.49
C ARG A 28 -1.07 -11.86 10.59
N PHE A 29 -0.04 -12.30 9.92
CA PHE A 29 0.45 -13.68 9.91
C PHE A 29 1.80 -13.77 10.59
N ALA A 30 2.12 -14.92 11.16
CA ALA A 30 3.41 -15.18 11.76
C ALA A 30 4.52 -15.05 10.71
N LYS A 31 5.57 -14.29 10.99
CA LYS A 31 6.71 -14.13 10.09
C LYS A 31 7.80 -15.16 10.45
N PRO A 32 8.20 -16.05 9.53
CA PRO A 32 9.32 -16.94 9.77
C PRO A 32 10.62 -16.16 10.02
N ALA A 33 11.45 -16.63 10.94
CA ALA A 33 12.69 -15.94 11.33
C ALA A 33 13.72 -15.86 10.20
N ASP A 34 13.70 -16.83 9.30
CA ASP A 34 14.62 -16.95 8.14
C ASP A 34 14.03 -16.35 6.85
N TRP A 35 12.81 -15.79 6.91
CA TRP A 35 12.18 -15.14 5.77
C TRP A 35 12.31 -13.63 5.84
N SER A 36 12.70 -13.04 4.72
CA SER A 36 12.86 -11.59 4.60
C SER A 36 12.30 -11.06 3.29
N TYR A 37 11.94 -9.77 3.28
CA TYR A 37 11.44 -9.04 2.12
C TYR A 37 11.92 -7.60 2.18
N ARG A 38 11.73 -6.87 1.09
CA ARG A 38 11.96 -5.42 1.02
C ARG A 38 10.62 -4.72 1.11
N ALA A 39 10.59 -3.60 1.82
CA ALA A 39 9.39 -2.76 1.90
C ALA A 39 8.87 -2.38 0.51
N GLY A 40 7.56 -2.52 0.30
CA GLY A 40 6.87 -2.31 -0.97
C GLY A 40 6.63 -3.57 -1.79
N GLN A 41 7.17 -4.73 -1.41
CA GLN A 41 6.89 -6.00 -2.07
C GLN A 41 5.52 -6.58 -1.70
N PHE A 42 5.06 -7.56 -2.47
CA PHE A 42 3.81 -8.27 -2.25
C PHE A 42 4.02 -9.79 -2.12
N VAL A 43 3.00 -10.49 -1.65
CA VAL A 43 2.93 -11.95 -1.55
C VAL A 43 1.62 -12.46 -2.12
N ASP A 44 1.65 -13.69 -2.58
CA ASP A 44 0.44 -14.47 -2.83
C ASP A 44 0.05 -15.25 -1.57
N ILE A 45 -1.21 -15.12 -1.18
CA ILE A 45 -1.81 -15.87 -0.08
C ILE A 45 -2.81 -16.87 -0.64
N THR A 46 -2.63 -18.15 -0.32
CA THR A 46 -3.55 -19.23 -0.66
C THR A 46 -4.25 -19.72 0.60
N LEU A 47 -5.57 -19.69 0.61
CA LEU A 47 -6.37 -20.36 1.64
C LEU A 47 -6.31 -21.86 1.46
N LEU A 48 -5.99 -22.60 2.53
CA LEU A 48 -5.92 -24.04 2.53
C LEU A 48 -7.32 -24.61 2.83
N ASP A 49 -7.81 -25.49 1.95
CA ASP A 49 -9.10 -26.16 2.06
C ASP A 49 -10.26 -25.24 2.52
N PRO A 50 -10.47 -24.08 1.85
CA PRO A 50 -11.49 -23.13 2.28
C PRO A 50 -12.90 -23.73 2.11
N PRO A 51 -13.86 -23.38 3.00
CA PRO A 51 -15.24 -23.88 2.95
C PRO A 51 -16.01 -23.40 1.72
N GLU A 52 -15.56 -22.33 1.08
CA GLU A 52 -16.10 -21.79 -0.17
C GLU A 52 -15.00 -21.23 -1.07
N THR A 53 -15.23 -21.27 -2.37
CA THR A 53 -14.37 -20.67 -3.40
C THR A 53 -15.22 -20.03 -4.48
N ASP A 54 -14.64 -19.11 -5.25
CA ASP A 54 -15.24 -18.52 -6.43
C ASP A 54 -14.42 -18.81 -7.70
N ALA A 55 -14.83 -18.28 -8.84
CA ALA A 55 -14.16 -18.51 -10.12
C ALA A 55 -12.70 -18.00 -10.14
N GLU A 56 -12.34 -17.10 -9.23
CA GLU A 56 -10.96 -16.60 -9.10
C GLU A 56 -10.08 -17.54 -8.23
N GLY A 57 -10.67 -18.61 -7.66
CA GLY A 57 -9.97 -19.59 -6.83
C GLY A 57 -9.63 -19.09 -5.42
N ASN A 58 -8.69 -19.78 -4.79
CA ASN A 58 -8.32 -19.60 -3.38
C ASN A 58 -6.98 -18.88 -3.16
N THR A 59 -6.41 -18.24 -4.19
CA THR A 59 -5.14 -17.50 -4.12
C THR A 59 -5.34 -16.05 -4.52
N ARG A 60 -4.76 -15.10 -3.75
CA ARG A 60 -4.76 -13.66 -4.07
C ARG A 60 -3.44 -13.02 -3.72
N GLY A 61 -3.01 -12.07 -4.58
CA GLY A 61 -1.86 -11.22 -4.34
C GLY A 61 -2.20 -10.04 -3.42
N PHE A 62 -1.30 -9.75 -2.47
CA PHE A 62 -1.43 -8.63 -1.55
C PHE A 62 -0.08 -7.95 -1.33
N SER A 63 -0.02 -6.63 -1.48
CA SER A 63 1.14 -5.88 -1.01
C SER A 63 1.30 -6.08 0.49
N ILE A 64 2.53 -6.31 0.94
CA ILE A 64 2.86 -6.44 2.35
C ILE A 64 2.79 -5.06 2.97
N SER A 65 1.82 -4.84 3.86
CA SER A 65 1.63 -3.55 4.52
C SER A 65 2.45 -3.40 5.80
N SER A 66 2.98 -4.49 6.39
CA SER A 66 4.02 -4.39 7.44
C SER A 66 5.35 -3.93 6.86
N ALA A 67 6.17 -3.30 7.70
CA ALA A 67 7.57 -3.06 7.38
C ALA A 67 8.42 -4.32 7.64
N PRO A 68 9.55 -4.53 6.94
CA PRO A 68 10.45 -5.66 7.17
C PRO A 68 10.91 -5.82 8.63
N ARG A 69 11.04 -4.72 9.38
CA ARG A 69 11.40 -4.71 10.81
C ARG A 69 10.29 -5.16 11.74
N GLU A 70 9.02 -5.16 11.29
CA GLU A 70 7.89 -5.67 12.08
C GLU A 70 7.94 -7.21 12.12
N ASN A 71 7.58 -7.80 13.26
CA ASN A 71 7.68 -9.25 13.49
C ASN A 71 6.47 -10.03 12.93
N VAL A 72 5.77 -9.46 11.96
CA VAL A 72 4.59 -10.06 11.33
C VAL A 72 4.61 -9.81 9.82
N ILE A 73 3.91 -10.63 9.08
CA ILE A 73 3.51 -10.35 7.72
C ILE A 73 2.10 -9.79 7.79
N MET A 74 1.93 -8.49 7.53
CA MET A 74 0.62 -7.87 7.51
C MET A 74 0.19 -7.59 6.08
N ILE A 75 -1.00 -8.03 5.75
CA ILE A 75 -1.71 -7.58 4.54
C ILE A 75 -2.93 -6.77 4.97
N THR A 76 -3.33 -5.82 4.12
CA THR A 76 -4.53 -5.01 4.38
C THR A 76 -5.35 -4.93 3.11
N THR A 77 -6.65 -5.18 3.22
CA THR A 77 -7.53 -5.25 2.05
C THR A 77 -8.90 -4.65 2.32
N ARG A 78 -9.51 -4.12 1.27
CA ARG A 78 -10.94 -3.79 1.27
C ARG A 78 -11.77 -5.05 1.35
N LEU A 79 -12.72 -5.07 2.28
CA LEU A 79 -13.67 -6.17 2.43
C LEU A 79 -14.74 -6.06 1.33
N ARG A 80 -14.62 -6.95 0.34
CA ARG A 80 -15.56 -7.10 -0.77
C ARG A 80 -16.30 -8.42 -0.67
N ASP A 81 -17.39 -8.51 -1.37
CA ASP A 81 -18.23 -9.70 -1.50
C ASP A 81 -17.58 -10.72 -2.44
N THR A 82 -16.51 -11.38 -1.95
CA THR A 82 -15.80 -12.49 -2.64
C THR A 82 -15.58 -13.62 -1.65
N ALA A 83 -15.64 -14.88 -2.12
CA ALA A 83 -15.45 -16.07 -1.29
C ALA A 83 -14.13 -15.99 -0.49
N PHE A 84 -13.03 -15.63 -1.14
CA PHE A 84 -11.73 -15.47 -0.49
C PHE A 84 -11.78 -14.54 0.73
N LYS A 85 -12.39 -13.35 0.58
CA LYS A 85 -12.44 -12.35 1.65
C LYS A 85 -13.42 -12.72 2.75
N HIS A 86 -14.52 -13.39 2.43
CA HIS A 86 -15.44 -13.93 3.42
C HIS A 86 -14.75 -14.98 4.29
N VAL A 87 -14.08 -15.96 3.67
CA VAL A 87 -13.34 -17.00 4.40
C VAL A 87 -12.28 -16.36 5.28
N LEU A 88 -11.42 -15.49 4.73
CA LEU A 88 -10.33 -14.88 5.48
C LEU A 88 -10.80 -14.07 6.70
N GLN A 89 -11.98 -13.43 6.60
CA GLN A 89 -12.58 -12.72 7.73
C GLN A 89 -13.08 -13.64 8.85
N GLN A 90 -13.48 -14.89 8.53
CA GLN A 90 -14.20 -15.77 9.44
C GLN A 90 -13.33 -16.87 10.02
N VAL A 91 -12.24 -17.27 9.34
CA VAL A 91 -11.37 -18.35 9.85
C VAL A 91 -10.86 -18.05 11.25
N PRO A 92 -10.77 -19.05 12.16
CA PRO A 92 -10.20 -18.88 13.48
C PRO A 92 -8.77 -18.33 13.46
N LEU A 93 -8.37 -17.60 14.48
CA LEU A 93 -6.96 -17.32 14.71
C LEU A 93 -6.20 -18.64 14.88
N GLY A 94 -4.98 -18.71 14.34
CA GLY A 94 -4.20 -19.95 14.25
C GLY A 94 -4.42 -20.73 12.95
N THR A 95 -5.43 -20.37 12.12
CA THR A 95 -5.59 -21.00 10.80
C THR A 95 -4.38 -20.71 9.93
N GLU A 96 -3.84 -21.75 9.32
CA GLU A 96 -2.70 -21.65 8.41
C GLU A 96 -3.14 -21.31 6.99
N VAL A 97 -2.35 -20.48 6.34
CA VAL A 97 -2.42 -20.17 4.92
C VAL A 97 -1.07 -20.48 4.27
N LYS A 98 -1.07 -20.76 2.97
CA LYS A 98 0.17 -20.80 2.20
C LYS A 98 0.52 -19.38 1.75
N ILE A 99 1.78 -18.98 1.96
CA ILE A 99 2.34 -17.71 1.50
C ILE A 99 3.46 -18.02 0.51
N GLU A 100 3.43 -17.32 -0.62
CA GLU A 100 4.45 -17.41 -1.66
C GLU A 100 4.97 -15.99 -1.97
N GLY A 101 6.29 -15.83 -2.09
CA GLY A 101 6.95 -14.55 -2.33
C GLY A 101 8.21 -14.38 -1.49
N PRO A 102 8.77 -13.16 -1.44
CA PRO A 102 8.18 -11.89 -1.86
C PRO A 102 8.34 -11.60 -3.35
N PHE A 103 7.37 -10.91 -3.94
CA PHE A 103 7.36 -10.48 -5.33
C PHE A 103 7.37 -8.95 -5.44
N GLY A 104 7.61 -8.44 -6.65
CA GLY A 104 7.48 -7.00 -6.96
C GLY A 104 8.74 -6.19 -6.66
N ASP A 105 8.76 -4.97 -7.20
CA ASP A 105 9.91 -4.04 -7.09
C ASP A 105 9.45 -2.58 -6.86
N LEU A 106 8.26 -2.37 -6.29
CA LEU A 106 7.81 -1.03 -5.89
C LEU A 106 8.52 -0.61 -4.60
N ARG A 107 9.71 -0.03 -4.74
CA ARG A 107 10.57 0.41 -3.63
C ARG A 107 11.20 1.76 -3.96
N LEU A 108 11.69 2.47 -2.95
CA LEU A 108 12.49 3.66 -3.18
C LEU A 108 13.84 3.26 -3.81
N HIS A 109 14.06 3.67 -5.07
CA HIS A 109 15.19 3.23 -5.88
C HIS A 109 16.42 4.15 -5.77
N HIS A 110 16.20 5.43 -5.45
CA HIS A 110 17.25 6.44 -5.42
C HIS A 110 17.33 7.10 -4.05
N ALA A 111 18.49 7.01 -3.43
CA ALA A 111 18.75 7.54 -2.09
C ALA A 111 19.07 9.07 -2.08
N ASP A 112 19.17 9.68 -3.26
CA ASP A 112 19.59 11.08 -3.48
C ASP A 112 18.52 11.95 -4.14
N ARG A 113 17.37 11.38 -4.49
CA ARG A 113 16.27 12.09 -5.17
C ARG A 113 15.00 12.08 -4.34
N PRO A 114 14.26 13.20 -4.26
CA PRO A 114 12.96 13.24 -3.61
C PRO A 114 12.00 12.20 -4.17
N ALA A 115 11.12 11.66 -3.33
CA ALA A 115 10.07 10.73 -3.73
C ALA A 115 8.68 11.35 -3.57
N VAL A 116 7.83 11.16 -4.58
CA VAL A 116 6.42 11.53 -4.54
C VAL A 116 5.59 10.25 -4.64
N LEU A 117 4.89 9.92 -3.57
CA LEU A 117 4.09 8.72 -3.43
C LEU A 117 2.61 9.07 -3.65
N LEU A 118 1.96 8.45 -4.62
CA LEU A 118 0.58 8.74 -5.04
C LEU A 118 -0.28 7.50 -4.81
N ALA A 119 -1.00 7.46 -3.69
CA ALA A 119 -1.81 6.34 -3.27
C ALA A 119 -3.30 6.55 -3.55
N GLY A 120 -3.97 5.54 -4.11
CA GLY A 120 -5.43 5.47 -4.21
C GLY A 120 -6.02 4.39 -3.30
N GLY A 121 -6.81 4.79 -2.31
CA GLY A 121 -7.47 3.86 -1.40
C GLY A 121 -6.50 2.90 -0.74
N ILE A 122 -6.70 1.58 -0.97
CA ILE A 122 -5.81 0.56 -0.39
C ILE A 122 -4.42 0.49 -1.05
N GLY A 123 -4.16 1.24 -2.12
CA GLY A 123 -2.82 1.45 -2.67
C GLY A 123 -1.83 2.10 -1.70
N ILE A 124 -2.31 2.51 -0.54
CA ILE A 124 -1.46 2.96 0.58
C ILE A 124 -0.59 1.84 1.17
N THR A 125 -0.95 0.57 0.99
CA THR A 125 -0.30 -0.57 1.67
C THR A 125 1.20 -0.69 1.42
N PRO A 126 1.73 -0.66 0.17
CA PRO A 126 3.17 -0.69 -0.05
C PRO A 126 3.87 0.57 0.50
N PHE A 127 3.22 1.72 0.45
CA PHE A 127 3.82 2.96 0.95
C PHE A 127 3.88 3.02 2.47
N ARG A 128 2.88 2.45 3.18
CA ARG A 128 2.99 2.25 4.62
C ARG A 128 4.22 1.41 4.98
N SER A 129 4.38 0.28 4.31
CA SER A 129 5.56 -0.60 4.51
C SER A 129 6.87 0.17 4.30
N ILE A 130 6.98 0.93 3.21
CA ILE A 130 8.16 1.73 2.86
C ILE A 130 8.44 2.81 3.92
N LEU A 131 7.43 3.59 4.31
CA LEU A 131 7.61 4.70 5.25
C LEU A 131 7.94 4.21 6.65
N VAL A 132 7.26 3.19 7.16
CA VAL A 132 7.56 2.61 8.48
C VAL A 132 8.96 1.99 8.51
N GLU A 133 9.39 1.33 7.45
CA GLU A 133 10.74 0.77 7.37
C GLU A 133 11.80 1.87 7.33
N THR A 134 11.63 2.88 6.47
CA THR A 134 12.64 3.90 6.27
C THR A 134 12.78 4.81 7.50
N ILE A 135 11.67 5.36 8.00
CA ILE A 135 11.67 6.26 9.17
C ILE A 135 12.09 5.52 10.44
N GLY A 136 11.68 4.26 10.60
CA GLY A 136 12.12 3.44 11.73
C GLY A 136 13.61 3.07 11.68
N GLY A 137 14.30 3.23 10.54
CA GLY A 137 15.76 3.07 10.38
C GLY A 137 16.56 4.34 10.63
N GLY A 138 15.89 5.47 10.77
CA GLY A 138 16.48 6.80 10.92
C GLY A 138 15.70 7.83 10.10
N PRO A 139 16.07 9.11 10.16
CA PRO A 139 15.40 10.15 9.39
C PRO A 139 15.49 9.88 7.89
N LEU A 140 14.47 10.30 7.15
CA LEU A 140 14.47 10.24 5.69
C LEU A 140 15.68 11.01 5.13
N PRO A 141 16.40 10.44 4.16
CA PRO A 141 17.59 11.09 3.61
C PRO A 141 17.25 12.23 2.64
N TYR A 142 15.97 12.34 2.23
CA TYR A 142 15.46 13.34 1.29
C TYR A 142 13.95 13.54 1.50
N ARG A 143 13.40 14.57 0.88
CA ARG A 143 11.98 14.88 0.98
C ARG A 143 11.10 13.80 0.34
N VAL A 144 10.14 13.35 1.08
CA VAL A 144 9.07 12.43 0.63
C VAL A 144 7.73 13.12 0.78
N VAL A 145 6.94 13.16 -0.28
CA VAL A 145 5.58 13.70 -0.26
C VAL A 145 4.61 12.57 -0.59
N LEU A 146 3.75 12.22 0.36
CA LEU A 146 2.73 11.18 0.19
C LEU A 146 1.36 11.83 -0.02
N PHE A 147 0.77 11.63 -1.18
CA PHE A 147 -0.64 11.91 -1.45
C PHE A 147 -1.46 10.63 -1.27
N HIS A 148 -2.54 10.69 -0.49
CA HIS A 148 -3.42 9.57 -0.28
C HIS A 148 -4.87 9.95 -0.58
N ALA A 149 -5.35 9.53 -1.76
CA ALA A 149 -6.72 9.79 -2.21
C ALA A 149 -7.67 8.70 -1.73
N ASN A 150 -8.74 9.10 -1.07
CA ASN A 150 -9.85 8.24 -0.67
C ASN A 150 -11.18 8.84 -1.11
N ARG A 151 -12.25 8.07 -1.08
CA ARG A 151 -13.59 8.62 -1.35
C ARG A 151 -14.06 9.46 -0.17
N ARG A 152 -13.95 8.96 1.04
CA ARG A 152 -14.38 9.60 2.30
C ARG A 152 -13.27 9.47 3.35
N PRO A 153 -13.29 10.30 4.40
CA PRO A 153 -12.33 10.19 5.50
C PRO A 153 -12.32 8.81 6.16
N GLU A 154 -13.50 8.21 6.33
CA GLU A 154 -13.68 6.89 6.96
C GLU A 154 -13.04 5.75 6.16
N ASP A 155 -12.78 5.97 4.88
CA ASP A 155 -12.16 4.99 3.98
C ASP A 155 -10.61 5.00 4.08
N ALA A 156 -10.02 5.98 4.76
CA ALA A 156 -8.59 6.22 4.77
C ALA A 156 -7.85 5.32 5.77
N ALA A 157 -7.41 4.14 5.33
CA ALA A 157 -6.59 3.26 6.15
C ALA A 157 -5.28 3.94 6.55
N PHE A 158 -4.83 3.70 7.79
CA PHE A 158 -3.56 4.18 8.35
C PHE A 158 -3.41 5.71 8.47
N ALA A 159 -4.49 6.51 8.31
CA ALA A 159 -4.38 7.97 8.29
C ALA A 159 -3.71 8.54 9.55
N ASP A 160 -4.06 8.05 10.74
CA ASP A 160 -3.49 8.54 12.01
C ASP A 160 -2.04 8.12 12.19
N GLU A 161 -1.68 6.90 11.75
CA GLU A 161 -0.30 6.41 11.73
C GLU A 161 0.57 7.26 10.81
N LEU A 162 0.08 7.56 9.59
CA LEU A 162 0.80 8.39 8.62
C LEU A 162 0.98 9.83 9.12
N ARG A 163 -0.02 10.40 9.80
CA ARG A 163 0.15 11.70 10.47
C ARG A 163 1.15 11.65 11.63
N ALA A 164 1.23 10.52 12.33
CA ALA A 164 2.24 10.34 13.38
C ALA A 164 3.65 10.24 12.79
N LEU A 165 3.82 9.55 11.67
CA LEU A 165 5.09 9.49 10.94
C LEU A 165 5.53 10.87 10.41
N GLU A 166 4.59 11.66 9.86
CA GLU A 166 4.86 13.03 9.42
C GLU A 166 5.36 13.91 10.57
N ARG A 167 4.75 13.81 11.75
CA ARG A 167 5.22 14.54 12.95
C ARG A 167 6.59 14.08 13.44
N ALA A 168 6.94 12.82 13.18
CA ALA A 168 8.21 12.24 13.61
C ALA A 168 9.38 12.55 12.68
N ASP A 169 9.11 12.84 11.40
CA ASP A 169 10.16 13.09 10.39
C ASP A 169 9.84 14.34 9.57
N PRO A 170 10.68 15.40 9.65
CA PRO A 170 10.46 16.68 8.97
C PRO A 170 10.59 16.59 7.43
N TYR A 171 11.15 15.51 6.91
CA TYR A 171 11.26 15.28 5.47
C TYR A 171 10.03 14.57 4.87
N LEU A 172 9.10 14.07 5.70
CA LEU A 172 7.82 13.53 5.25
C LEU A 172 6.75 14.62 5.24
N THR A 173 6.03 14.74 4.14
CA THR A 173 4.79 15.51 4.03
C THR A 173 3.66 14.57 3.66
N PHE A 174 2.59 14.53 4.46
CA PHE A 174 1.40 13.73 4.21
C PHE A 174 0.23 14.58 3.74
N VAL A 175 -0.25 14.35 2.53
CA VAL A 175 -1.33 15.11 1.88
C VAL A 175 -2.53 14.17 1.64
N PRO A 176 -3.43 14.01 2.62
CA PRO A 176 -4.66 13.27 2.41
C PRO A 176 -5.65 14.10 1.58
N THR A 177 -6.32 13.45 0.61
CA THR A 177 -7.38 14.07 -0.19
C THR A 177 -8.61 13.18 -0.27
N ILE A 178 -9.80 13.76 -0.34
CA ILE A 178 -11.05 13.05 -0.47
C ILE A 178 -11.85 13.50 -1.70
N THR A 179 -12.45 12.53 -2.41
CA THR A 179 -13.16 12.78 -3.66
C THR A 179 -14.68 12.88 -3.49
N ALA A 180 -15.23 12.42 -2.36
CA ALA A 180 -16.68 12.46 -2.07
C ALA A 180 -16.90 12.73 -0.58
N LEU A 181 -17.07 14.00 -0.21
CA LEU A 181 -17.31 14.41 1.18
C LEU A 181 -18.77 14.25 1.61
N ALA A 182 -19.72 14.23 0.68
CA ALA A 182 -21.14 14.15 1.00
C ALA A 182 -21.46 12.86 1.78
N GLY A 183 -22.13 13.01 2.92
CA GLY A 183 -22.49 11.90 3.81
C GLY A 183 -21.41 11.42 4.75
N SER A 184 -20.24 12.08 4.80
CA SER A 184 -19.20 11.78 5.78
C SER A 184 -19.48 12.45 7.11
N THR A 185 -19.22 11.72 8.21
CA THR A 185 -19.42 12.22 9.59
C THR A 185 -18.24 13.04 10.10
N PRO A 186 -16.97 12.65 9.86
CA PRO A 186 -15.83 13.42 10.32
C PRO A 186 -15.70 14.76 9.60
N ALA A 187 -15.28 15.80 10.33
CA ALA A 187 -14.83 17.05 9.72
C ALA A 187 -13.58 16.79 8.85
N TRP A 188 -13.48 17.48 7.73
CA TRP A 188 -12.37 17.33 6.79
C TRP A 188 -11.66 18.65 6.55
N ASP A 189 -10.38 18.68 6.88
CA ASP A 189 -9.49 19.84 6.74
C ASP A 189 -8.36 19.64 5.70
N GLY A 190 -8.29 18.43 5.08
CA GLY A 190 -7.32 18.11 4.03
C GLY A 190 -7.77 18.56 2.63
N GLU A 191 -7.01 18.13 1.62
CA GLU A 191 -7.30 18.39 0.22
C GLU A 191 -8.62 17.74 -0.24
N ARG A 192 -9.17 18.28 -1.33
CA ARG A 192 -10.42 17.80 -1.92
C ARG A 192 -10.25 17.57 -3.41
N GLY A 193 -10.86 16.50 -3.91
CA GLY A 193 -10.82 16.11 -5.31
C GLY A 193 -9.80 15.02 -5.60
N HIS A 194 -9.67 14.70 -6.88
CA HIS A 194 -8.64 13.78 -7.35
C HIS A 194 -7.27 14.43 -7.30
N ILE A 195 -6.22 13.63 -7.18
CA ILE A 195 -4.85 14.09 -7.33
C ILE A 195 -4.67 14.58 -8.77
N ASP A 196 -4.44 15.87 -8.94
CA ASP A 196 -4.23 16.53 -10.23
C ASP A 196 -2.97 17.40 -10.22
N ALA A 197 -2.60 17.95 -11.37
CA ALA A 197 -1.42 18.78 -11.52
C ALA A 197 -1.44 20.03 -10.63
N ALA A 198 -2.63 20.60 -10.38
CA ALA A 198 -2.78 21.78 -9.53
C ALA A 198 -2.52 21.43 -8.05
N MET A 199 -3.04 20.29 -7.58
CA MET A 199 -2.76 19.78 -6.24
C MET A 199 -1.27 19.46 -6.07
N LEU A 200 -0.66 18.79 -7.04
CA LEU A 200 0.79 18.53 -7.01
C LEU A 200 1.57 19.85 -6.94
N GLY A 201 1.22 20.85 -7.75
CA GLY A 201 1.87 22.17 -7.75
C GLY A 201 1.84 22.88 -6.40
N ARG A 202 0.73 22.73 -5.64
CA ARG A 202 0.61 23.34 -4.29
C ARG A 202 1.56 22.71 -3.25
N HIS A 203 1.87 21.43 -3.37
CA HIS A 203 2.61 20.67 -2.35
C HIS A 203 4.05 20.33 -2.75
N LEU A 204 4.42 20.47 -4.02
CA LEU A 204 5.74 20.11 -4.52
C LEU A 204 6.67 21.32 -4.73
N ASP A 205 6.32 22.50 -4.16
CA ASP A 205 7.22 23.65 -4.23
C ASP A 205 8.59 23.31 -3.62
N GLY A 206 9.66 23.62 -4.35
CA GLY A 206 11.04 23.31 -3.98
C GLY A 206 11.44 21.82 -4.13
N VAL A 207 10.52 20.94 -4.51
CA VAL A 207 10.86 19.52 -4.84
C VAL A 207 11.38 19.46 -6.27
N ARG A 208 12.68 19.20 -6.41
CA ARG A 208 13.34 19.16 -7.72
C ARG A 208 13.61 17.71 -8.14
N ASN A 209 13.27 17.40 -9.39
CA ASN A 209 13.58 16.12 -10.03
C ASN A 209 13.13 14.88 -9.20
N PRO A 210 11.87 14.82 -8.71
CA PRO A 210 11.41 13.70 -7.90
C PRO A 210 11.19 12.44 -8.74
N ILE A 211 11.24 11.26 -8.07
CA ILE A 211 10.70 10.02 -8.60
C ILE A 211 9.25 9.87 -8.12
N PHE A 212 8.35 9.55 -9.02
CA PHE A 212 6.94 9.32 -8.74
C PHE A 212 6.65 7.83 -8.59
N TYR A 213 5.95 7.47 -7.53
CA TYR A 213 5.49 6.11 -7.24
C TYR A 213 3.98 6.14 -7.12
N ILE A 214 3.29 5.35 -7.93
CA ILE A 214 1.83 5.35 -8.00
C ILE A 214 1.33 3.96 -7.64
N ALA A 215 0.43 3.84 -6.66
CA ALA A 215 -0.20 2.57 -6.31
C ALA A 215 -1.71 2.75 -6.04
N GLY A 216 -2.51 1.85 -6.60
CA GLY A 216 -3.96 1.90 -6.44
C GLY A 216 -4.74 1.27 -7.58
N PRO A 217 -6.04 1.62 -7.72
CA PRO A 217 -6.87 1.13 -8.81
C PRO A 217 -6.29 1.45 -10.18
N ALA A 218 -6.34 0.50 -11.12
CA ALA A 218 -5.75 0.64 -12.46
C ALA A 218 -6.16 1.97 -13.17
N GLY A 219 -7.44 2.34 -13.09
CA GLY A 219 -7.91 3.60 -13.69
C GLY A 219 -7.26 4.86 -13.07
N MET A 220 -7.03 4.87 -11.75
CA MET A 220 -6.30 5.97 -11.09
C MET A 220 -4.83 5.97 -11.50
N VAL A 221 -4.17 4.81 -11.50
CA VAL A 221 -2.75 4.69 -11.86
C VAL A 221 -2.52 5.22 -13.28
N GLN A 222 -3.33 4.77 -14.24
CA GLN A 222 -3.23 5.21 -15.64
C GLN A 222 -3.51 6.71 -15.81
N ALA A 223 -4.58 7.23 -15.19
CA ALA A 223 -4.92 8.66 -15.25
C ALA A 223 -3.80 9.53 -14.65
N THR A 224 -3.25 9.11 -13.50
CA THR A 224 -2.16 9.83 -12.84
C THR A 224 -0.88 9.78 -13.67
N ARG A 225 -0.51 8.61 -14.22
CA ARG A 225 0.64 8.48 -15.12
C ARG A 225 0.51 9.39 -16.34
N THR A 226 -0.66 9.37 -17.00
CA THR A 226 -0.94 10.24 -18.14
C THR A 226 -0.79 11.72 -17.77
N MET A 227 -1.32 12.14 -16.64
CA MET A 227 -1.21 13.52 -16.15
C MET A 227 0.23 13.91 -15.88
N LEU A 228 1.04 13.06 -15.26
CA LEU A 228 2.46 13.33 -14.99
C LEU A 228 3.26 13.50 -16.28
N VAL A 229 3.09 12.58 -17.25
CA VAL A 229 3.76 12.65 -18.56
C VAL A 229 3.35 13.94 -19.31
N ALA A 230 2.06 14.28 -19.32
CA ALA A 230 1.56 15.53 -19.90
C ALA A 230 2.11 16.78 -19.19
N SER A 231 2.52 16.66 -17.93
CA SER A 231 3.18 17.72 -17.15
C SER A 231 4.71 17.75 -17.34
N GLY A 232 5.27 16.93 -18.22
CA GLY A 232 6.69 16.91 -18.55
C GLY A 232 7.55 16.00 -17.65
N VAL A 233 6.94 15.11 -16.87
CA VAL A 233 7.69 14.10 -16.10
C VAL A 233 8.15 13.00 -17.06
N ASP A 234 9.44 12.63 -16.98
CA ASP A 234 9.98 11.51 -17.75
C ASP A 234 9.33 10.19 -17.30
N GLU A 235 8.99 9.35 -18.26
CA GLU A 235 8.40 8.02 -17.97
C GLU A 235 9.32 7.14 -17.13
N ASP A 236 10.63 7.29 -17.29
CA ASP A 236 11.64 6.59 -16.51
C ASP A 236 11.68 7.01 -15.02
N ASP A 237 11.03 8.12 -14.69
CA ASP A 237 10.87 8.60 -13.31
C ASP A 237 9.51 8.22 -12.69
N ILE A 238 8.70 7.38 -13.37
CA ILE A 238 7.40 6.93 -12.90
C ILE A 238 7.43 5.42 -12.65
N ARG A 239 7.09 5.02 -11.42
CA ARG A 239 6.94 3.62 -10.99
C ARG A 239 5.49 3.36 -10.61
N THR A 240 4.93 2.26 -11.07
CA THR A 240 3.50 1.98 -10.86
C THR A 240 3.26 0.59 -10.33
N GLU A 241 2.22 0.45 -9.50
CA GLU A 241 1.64 -0.83 -9.09
C GLU A 241 0.12 -0.73 -9.19
N GLU A 242 -0.46 -1.53 -10.06
CA GLU A 242 -1.91 -1.58 -10.27
C GLU A 242 -2.53 -2.68 -9.42
N PHE A 243 -3.58 -2.33 -8.68
CA PHE A 243 -4.34 -3.28 -7.91
C PHE A 243 -5.58 -3.69 -8.69
N THR A 244 -5.73 -4.99 -8.91
CA THR A 244 -6.91 -5.57 -9.54
C THR A 244 -7.97 -5.91 -8.49
N GLY A 245 -9.24 -6.03 -8.90
CA GLY A 245 -10.32 -6.45 -7.98
C GLY A 245 -10.88 -5.32 -7.11
N TYR A 246 -10.95 -4.11 -7.61
CA TYR A 246 -11.64 -2.96 -6.98
C TYR A 246 -13.10 -2.86 -7.40
#